data_c982ef7feb1c329088bd6e103e48debe
#
_entry.id   c982ef7feb1c329088bd6e103e48debe
#
_cell.length_a   1.000
_cell.length_b   1.000
_cell.length_c   1.000
_cell.angle_alpha   90.00
_cell.angle_beta   90.00
_cell.angle_gamma   90.00
#
_symmetry.space_group_name_H-M   'P 1'
#
loop_
_entity.id
_entity.type
_entity.pdbx_description
1 polymer ?
#
loop_
_entity_poly.entity_id
_entity_poly.type
_entity_poly.pdbx_seq_one_letter_code
_entity_poly.pdbx_strand_id
1 'polypeptide(L)'
;MFDKLVVGFFVDEVVGGFFVDVPPGQVACVYDRLRGVLKHTWGPGLHFKLPFLQKAKLFNAQTLEYSIRNGFNAEDNREILGDDPISATTADQVQITVLGTILVRVNKDQVVSLWENVGEGFVSKIVRPVSRSRIRTALSEFTLQQLNSTARHDAERRIKEQIEMEFAPKGLIVEGVLLSEISQNHTVPQ
;
A
#
# COMPACT_ATOMS: atom_id res chain seq x y z
N MET A 1 -23.41 36.39 -3.16
CA MET A 1 -21.93 36.35 -3.41
C MET A 1 -21.14 36.08 -2.14
N PHE A 2 -21.58 36.56 -1.01
CA PHE A 2 -20.94 36.35 0.31
C PHE A 2 -21.04 34.90 0.81
N ASP A 3 -22.15 34.20 0.53
CA ASP A 3 -22.36 32.82 1.04
C ASP A 3 -21.36 31.79 0.48
N LYS A 4 -20.97 31.91 -0.79
CA LYS A 4 -19.96 31.02 -1.39
C LYS A 4 -18.56 31.25 -0.84
N LEU A 5 -18.24 32.47 -0.46
CA LEU A 5 -16.93 32.85 0.08
C LEU A 5 -16.79 32.37 1.53
N VAL A 6 -17.86 32.43 2.31
CA VAL A 6 -17.90 31.93 3.69
C VAL A 6 -17.82 30.41 3.71
N VAL A 7 -18.56 29.70 2.85
CA VAL A 7 -18.51 28.24 2.75
C VAL A 7 -17.13 27.76 2.27
N GLY A 8 -16.53 28.43 1.28
CA GLY A 8 -15.17 28.12 0.82
C GLY A 8 -14.12 28.28 1.91
N PHE A 9 -14.25 29.33 2.75
CA PHE A 9 -13.32 29.58 3.86
C PHE A 9 -13.42 28.51 4.97
N PHE A 10 -14.58 27.89 5.16
CA PHE A 10 -14.79 26.86 6.16
C PHE A 10 -14.44 25.44 5.71
N VAL A 11 -14.46 25.15 4.40
CA VAL A 11 -14.31 23.80 3.86
C VAL A 11 -13.01 23.60 3.07
N ASP A 12 -12.32 24.69 2.71
CA ASP A 12 -11.13 24.61 1.87
C ASP A 12 -9.89 24.19 2.67
N GLU A 13 -9.40 23.00 2.38
CA GLU A 13 -8.20 22.42 2.96
C GLU A 13 -6.93 23.25 2.66
N VAL A 14 -6.93 24.01 1.57
CA VAL A 14 -5.81 24.81 1.09
C VAL A 14 -5.69 26.14 1.84
N VAL A 15 -6.80 26.69 2.32
CA VAL A 15 -6.86 28.03 2.93
C VAL A 15 -6.96 28.00 4.46
N GLY A 16 -6.79 26.84 5.10
CA GLY A 16 -6.77 26.73 6.55
C GLY A 16 -8.16 26.78 7.23
N GLY A 17 -9.19 26.25 6.55
CA GLY A 17 -10.54 26.16 7.10
C GLY A 17 -10.62 25.50 8.49
N PHE A 18 -11.71 25.80 9.21
CA PHE A 18 -11.95 25.29 10.57
C PHE A 18 -12.41 23.84 10.62
N PHE A 19 -12.89 23.31 9.49
CA PHE A 19 -13.45 21.98 9.42
C PHE A 19 -12.69 21.10 8.44
N VAL A 20 -12.62 19.81 8.77
CA VAL A 20 -12.11 18.75 7.90
C VAL A 20 -13.20 17.70 7.79
N ASP A 21 -13.64 17.44 6.56
CA ASP A 21 -14.51 16.31 6.26
C ASP A 21 -13.64 15.10 5.93
N VAL A 22 -13.81 14.03 6.71
CA VAL A 22 -13.11 12.76 6.51
C VAL A 22 -14.08 11.80 5.83
N PRO A 23 -13.85 11.44 4.55
CA PRO A 23 -14.72 10.52 3.83
C PRO A 23 -14.75 9.11 4.43
N PRO A 24 -15.81 8.32 4.18
CA PRO A 24 -15.83 6.91 4.50
C PRO A 24 -14.63 6.16 3.90
N GLY A 25 -14.02 5.26 4.67
CA GLY A 25 -12.84 4.51 4.25
C GLY A 25 -11.51 5.25 4.42
N GLN A 26 -11.54 6.50 4.86
CA GLN A 26 -10.34 7.27 5.17
C GLN A 26 -10.20 7.52 6.68
N VAL A 27 -9.00 7.92 7.06
CA VAL A 27 -8.64 8.34 8.42
C VAL A 27 -7.74 9.57 8.33
N ALA A 28 -7.96 10.57 9.17
CA ALA A 28 -7.12 11.75 9.21
C ALA A 28 -6.12 11.71 10.37
N CYS A 29 -4.85 11.97 10.07
CA CYS A 29 -3.82 12.29 11.04
C CYS A 29 -3.69 13.80 11.16
N VAL A 30 -3.45 14.30 12.36
CA VAL A 30 -3.39 15.73 12.63
C VAL A 30 -1.99 16.12 13.11
N TYR A 31 -1.40 17.07 12.43
CA TYR A 31 -0.17 17.73 12.85
C TYR A 31 -0.53 19.08 13.49
N ASP A 32 -0.12 19.26 14.73
CA ASP A 32 -0.25 20.50 15.50
C ASP A 32 1.12 21.16 15.61
N ARG A 33 1.22 22.43 15.24
CA ARG A 33 2.51 23.16 15.24
C ARG A 33 3.13 23.30 16.62
N LEU A 34 2.34 23.22 17.68
CA LEU A 34 2.82 23.36 19.06
C LEU A 34 3.10 22.01 19.73
N ARG A 35 2.36 20.94 19.32
CA ARG A 35 2.39 19.62 19.97
C ARG A 35 2.99 18.52 19.11
N GLY A 36 3.27 18.79 17.83
CA GLY A 36 3.71 17.78 16.87
C GLY A 36 2.54 16.97 16.31
N VAL A 37 2.82 15.75 15.85
CA VAL A 37 1.77 14.85 15.36
C VAL A 37 0.95 14.34 16.54
N LEU A 38 -0.38 14.52 16.46
CA LEU A 38 -1.28 14.06 17.51
C LEU A 38 -1.44 12.54 17.43
N LYS A 39 -1.40 11.87 18.58
CA LYS A 39 -1.48 10.41 18.68
C LYS A 39 -2.86 9.85 18.34
N HIS A 40 -3.91 10.66 18.36
CA HIS A 40 -5.26 10.26 17.98
C HIS A 40 -5.54 10.62 16.52
N THR A 41 -6.32 9.80 15.89
CA THR A 41 -6.78 9.98 14.49
C THR A 41 -8.24 10.37 14.46
N TRP A 42 -8.66 11.02 13.39
CA TRP A 42 -10.07 11.30 13.14
C TRP A 42 -10.61 10.27 12.15
N GLY A 43 -11.68 9.59 12.56
CA GLY A 43 -12.46 8.70 11.69
C GLY A 43 -13.38 9.49 10.74
N PRO A 44 -14.20 8.78 9.92
CA PRO A 44 -15.13 9.40 8.99
C PRO A 44 -16.08 10.38 9.68
N GLY A 45 -16.31 11.54 9.05
CA GLY A 45 -17.18 12.59 9.52
C GLY A 45 -16.52 13.97 9.52
N LEU A 46 -17.29 14.96 9.98
CA LEU A 46 -16.85 16.35 10.06
C LEU A 46 -16.13 16.61 11.39
N HIS A 47 -14.89 17.09 11.31
CA HIS A 47 -14.05 17.38 12.46
C HIS A 47 -13.65 18.85 12.48
N PHE A 48 -13.55 19.41 13.68
CA PHE A 48 -13.05 20.77 13.88
C PHE A 48 -11.54 20.77 14.05
N LYS A 49 -10.84 21.65 13.32
CA LYS A 49 -9.40 21.92 13.50
C LYS A 49 -9.15 23.40 13.79
N LEU A 50 -8.08 23.69 14.48
CA LEU A 50 -7.61 25.06 14.67
C LEU A 50 -6.83 25.51 13.42
N PRO A 51 -7.37 26.46 12.62
CA PRO A 51 -6.69 26.96 11.43
C PRO A 51 -5.35 27.59 11.82
N PHE A 52 -4.38 27.54 10.92
CA PHE A 52 -2.98 27.99 11.10
C PHE A 52 -2.14 27.16 12.09
N LEU A 53 -2.74 26.53 13.12
CA LEU A 53 -2.03 25.68 14.08
C LEU A 53 -2.06 24.20 13.67
N GLN A 54 -3.15 23.73 13.10
CA GLN A 54 -3.34 22.31 12.80
C GLN A 54 -3.46 22.06 11.29
N LYS A 55 -2.80 21.01 10.83
CA LYS A 55 -2.94 20.44 9.49
C LYS A 55 -3.43 19.02 9.62
N ALA A 56 -4.50 18.67 8.89
CA ALA A 56 -4.97 17.31 8.80
C ALA A 56 -4.46 16.68 7.49
N LYS A 57 -4.07 15.40 7.57
CA LYS A 57 -3.69 14.59 6.42
C LYS A 57 -4.56 13.35 6.35
N LEU A 58 -5.21 13.16 5.23
CA LEU A 58 -6.07 12.01 4.97
C LEU A 58 -5.26 10.82 4.45
N PHE A 59 -5.51 9.64 5.01
CA PHE A 59 -4.99 8.36 4.56
C PHE A 59 -6.13 7.45 4.15
N ASN A 60 -5.99 6.84 2.97
CA ASN A 60 -6.91 5.79 2.57
C ASN A 60 -6.62 4.54 3.42
N ALA A 61 -7.63 4.07 4.16
CA ALA A 61 -7.58 2.90 5.02
C ALA A 61 -8.36 1.71 4.42
N GLN A 62 -8.80 1.83 3.17
CA GLN A 62 -9.37 0.74 2.39
C GLN A 62 -8.27 -0.16 1.85
N THR A 63 -8.65 -1.31 1.33
CA THR A 63 -7.74 -2.22 0.65
C THR A 63 -7.19 -1.58 -0.61
N LEU A 64 -5.87 -1.53 -0.71
CA LEU A 64 -5.13 -1.11 -1.89
C LEU A 64 -4.66 -2.35 -2.63
N GLU A 65 -4.84 -2.35 -3.93
CA GLU A 65 -4.34 -3.39 -4.81
C GLU A 65 -2.96 -2.98 -5.35
N TYR A 66 -1.93 -3.79 -5.05
CA TYR A 66 -0.63 -3.69 -5.69
C TYR A 66 -0.50 -4.81 -6.72
N SER A 67 -0.66 -4.45 -7.99
CA SER A 67 -0.72 -5.39 -9.11
C SER A 67 0.62 -5.50 -9.82
N ILE A 68 1.07 -6.73 -10.06
CA ILE A 68 2.31 -7.07 -10.77
C ILE A 68 1.89 -7.72 -12.09
N ARG A 69 1.99 -6.97 -13.21
CA ARG A 69 1.47 -7.42 -14.51
C ARG A 69 2.26 -6.85 -15.69
N ASN A 70 2.14 -7.49 -16.85
CA ASN A 70 2.71 -6.99 -18.09
C ASN A 70 2.05 -5.68 -18.53
N GLY A 71 2.83 -4.75 -19.07
CA GLY A 71 2.32 -3.52 -19.70
C GLY A 71 1.62 -2.60 -18.71
N PHE A 72 2.08 -2.52 -17.47
CA PHE A 72 1.53 -1.61 -16.48
C PHE A 72 1.82 -0.16 -16.87
N ASN A 73 0.77 0.60 -17.19
CA ASN A 73 0.83 2.05 -17.40
C ASN A 73 0.27 2.75 -16.16
N ALA A 74 1.10 3.49 -15.45
CA ALA A 74 0.73 4.22 -14.23
C ALA A 74 -0.35 5.30 -14.47
N GLU A 75 -0.59 5.68 -15.74
CA GLU A 75 -1.57 6.71 -16.12
C GLU A 75 -3.00 6.19 -16.22
N ASP A 76 -3.18 4.88 -16.46
CA ASP A 76 -4.51 4.31 -16.76
C ASP A 76 -5.40 4.07 -15.54
N ASN A 77 -4.85 4.02 -14.33
CA ASN A 77 -5.67 3.73 -13.15
C ASN A 77 -5.06 4.29 -11.86
N ARG A 78 -5.58 5.41 -11.40
CA ARG A 78 -5.11 6.08 -10.16
C ARG A 78 -5.35 5.27 -8.88
N GLU A 79 -6.21 4.26 -8.93
CA GLU A 79 -6.55 3.41 -7.78
C GLU A 79 -5.77 2.10 -7.74
N ILE A 80 -5.23 1.64 -8.88
CA ILE A 80 -4.44 0.42 -8.98
C ILE A 80 -2.96 0.80 -9.02
N LEU A 81 -2.28 0.49 -7.94
CA LEU A 81 -0.83 0.62 -7.86
C LEU A 81 -0.19 -0.63 -8.46
N GLY A 82 0.72 -0.49 -9.40
CA GLY A 82 1.27 -1.63 -10.09
C GLY A 82 2.74 -1.51 -10.45
N ASP A 83 3.27 -2.59 -10.98
CA ASP A 83 4.67 -2.73 -11.38
C ASP A 83 4.83 -3.81 -12.45
N ASP A 84 6.02 -3.84 -13.05
CA ASP A 84 6.43 -4.85 -13.99
C ASP A 84 6.53 -6.25 -13.35
N PRO A 85 6.46 -7.32 -14.16
CA PRO A 85 6.63 -8.69 -13.71
C PRO A 85 7.87 -8.91 -12.85
N ILE A 86 7.80 -9.88 -11.94
CA ILE A 86 8.92 -10.24 -11.08
C ILE A 86 9.64 -11.44 -11.66
N SER A 87 10.93 -11.26 -11.98
CA SER A 87 11.81 -12.39 -12.29
C SER A 87 12.33 -13.01 -10.98
N ALA A 88 12.19 -14.31 -10.82
CA ALA A 88 12.65 -15.10 -9.68
C ALA A 88 13.34 -16.37 -10.14
N THR A 89 14.09 -17.01 -9.23
CA THR A 89 14.72 -18.30 -9.45
C THR A 89 14.14 -19.28 -8.44
N THR A 90 13.69 -20.43 -8.92
CA THR A 90 13.13 -21.50 -8.10
C THR A 90 14.22 -22.32 -7.40
N ALA A 91 13.84 -23.23 -6.49
CA ALA A 91 14.77 -24.13 -5.79
C ALA A 91 15.56 -25.04 -6.74
N ASP A 92 14.97 -25.43 -7.86
CA ASP A 92 15.58 -26.21 -8.95
C ASP A 92 16.32 -25.34 -9.99
N GLN A 93 16.66 -24.09 -9.63
CA GLN A 93 17.44 -23.15 -10.43
C GLN A 93 16.79 -22.76 -11.77
N VAL A 94 15.49 -22.88 -11.88
CA VAL A 94 14.75 -22.45 -13.08
C VAL A 94 14.41 -20.98 -12.95
N GLN A 95 14.67 -20.20 -13.99
CA GLN A 95 14.29 -18.79 -14.09
C GLN A 95 12.80 -18.68 -14.46
N ILE A 96 12.05 -17.99 -13.63
CA ILE A 96 10.61 -17.79 -13.83
C ILE A 96 10.24 -16.31 -13.81
N THR A 97 9.19 -15.97 -14.52
CA THR A 97 8.50 -14.66 -14.41
C THR A 97 7.17 -14.85 -13.73
N VAL A 98 6.90 -14.01 -12.76
CA VAL A 98 5.72 -14.11 -11.90
C VAL A 98 4.88 -12.85 -11.99
N LEU A 99 3.58 -13.05 -12.21
CA LEU A 99 2.53 -12.05 -12.14
C LEU A 99 1.64 -12.34 -10.93
N GLY A 100 1.09 -11.28 -10.34
CA GLY A 100 0.23 -11.45 -9.17
C GLY A 100 -0.26 -10.14 -8.60
N THR A 101 -1.01 -10.25 -7.52
CA THR A 101 -1.59 -9.12 -6.82
C THR A 101 -1.40 -9.27 -5.32
N ILE A 102 -1.03 -8.19 -4.66
CA ILE A 102 -0.97 -8.11 -3.21
C ILE A 102 -2.03 -7.13 -2.74
N LEU A 103 -2.89 -7.59 -1.85
CA LEU A 103 -3.89 -6.77 -1.19
C LEU A 103 -3.34 -6.28 0.14
N VAL A 104 -3.23 -4.96 0.27
CA VAL A 104 -2.65 -4.31 1.45
C VAL A 104 -3.54 -3.17 1.90
N ARG A 105 -3.62 -2.94 3.20
CA ARG A 105 -4.28 -1.75 3.76
C ARG A 105 -3.49 -1.14 4.90
N VAL A 106 -3.76 0.12 5.16
CA VAL A 106 -3.20 0.82 6.31
C VAL A 106 -3.91 0.38 7.59
N ASN A 107 -3.14 0.09 8.63
CA ASN A 107 -3.68 -0.14 9.96
C ASN A 107 -4.08 1.22 10.58
N LYS A 108 -5.38 1.42 10.81
CA LYS A 108 -5.92 2.68 11.35
C LYS A 108 -5.33 3.06 12.71
N ASP A 109 -5.00 2.06 13.52
CA ASP A 109 -4.44 2.29 14.87
C ASP A 109 -2.96 2.70 14.84
N GLN A 110 -2.27 2.42 13.73
CA GLN A 110 -0.84 2.68 13.55
C GLN A 110 -0.55 3.71 12.44
N VAL A 111 -1.58 4.32 11.86
CA VAL A 111 -1.41 5.26 10.75
C VAL A 111 -0.58 6.50 11.13
N VAL A 112 -0.64 6.93 12.38
CA VAL A 112 0.20 8.03 12.89
C VAL A 112 1.68 7.65 12.80
N SER A 113 2.04 6.46 13.27
CA SER A 113 3.41 5.94 13.19
C SER A 113 3.87 5.75 11.73
N LEU A 114 2.98 5.28 10.85
CA LEU A 114 3.26 5.18 9.42
C LEU A 114 3.56 6.57 8.84
N TRP A 115 2.76 7.58 9.20
CA TRP A 115 2.97 8.94 8.71
C TRP A 115 4.28 9.54 9.20
N GLU A 116 4.62 9.41 10.48
CA GLU A 116 5.85 9.94 11.07
C GLU A 116 7.11 9.26 10.48
N ASN A 117 7.10 7.94 10.34
CA ASN A 117 8.30 7.17 9.99
C ASN A 117 8.49 6.96 8.48
N VAL A 118 7.40 6.95 7.70
CA VAL A 118 7.43 6.62 6.26
C VAL A 118 6.89 7.77 5.42
N GLY A 119 5.78 8.37 5.85
CA GLY A 119 5.05 9.40 5.12
C GLY A 119 4.09 8.83 4.09
N GLU A 120 3.65 9.70 3.17
CA GLU A 120 2.61 9.41 2.19
C GLU A 120 3.04 8.38 1.12
N GLY A 121 4.31 8.36 0.78
CA GLY A 121 4.87 7.48 -0.26
C GLY A 121 5.14 6.05 0.22
N PHE A 122 4.38 5.50 1.17
CA PHE A 122 4.63 4.17 1.74
C PHE A 122 4.56 3.05 0.69
N VAL A 123 3.77 3.23 -0.37
CA VAL A 123 3.68 2.23 -1.44
C VAL A 123 5.01 2.11 -2.18
N SER A 124 5.57 3.21 -2.65
CA SER A 124 6.85 3.21 -3.36
C SER A 124 8.04 2.90 -2.46
N LYS A 125 7.98 3.33 -1.20
CA LYS A 125 9.09 3.16 -0.24
C LYS A 125 9.10 1.80 0.46
N ILE A 126 7.95 1.19 0.69
CA ILE A 126 7.83 -0.06 1.47
C ILE A 126 7.13 -1.15 0.67
N VAL A 127 5.88 -0.92 0.20
CA VAL A 127 5.08 -1.99 -0.42
C VAL A 127 5.82 -2.58 -1.61
N ARG A 128 6.23 -1.75 -2.54
CA ARG A 128 6.92 -2.18 -3.77
C ARG A 128 8.23 -2.96 -3.50
N PRO A 129 9.25 -2.40 -2.82
CA PRO A 129 10.53 -3.08 -2.67
C PRO A 129 10.46 -4.32 -1.78
N VAL A 130 9.70 -4.27 -0.70
CA VAL A 130 9.55 -5.41 0.21
C VAL A 130 8.82 -6.55 -0.46
N SER A 131 7.69 -6.29 -1.11
CA SER A 131 6.92 -7.32 -1.81
C SER A 131 7.76 -8.02 -2.87
N ARG A 132 8.46 -7.26 -3.72
CA ARG A 132 9.34 -7.82 -4.76
C ARG A 132 10.46 -8.69 -4.18
N SER A 133 11.06 -8.26 -3.07
CA SER A 133 12.11 -9.02 -2.40
C SER A 133 11.56 -10.30 -1.78
N ARG A 134 10.46 -10.24 -1.02
CA ARG A 134 9.90 -11.39 -0.33
C ARG A 134 9.29 -12.42 -1.27
N ILE A 135 8.68 -11.98 -2.37
CA ILE A 135 8.23 -12.89 -3.42
C ILE A 135 9.40 -13.70 -3.97
N ARG A 136 10.51 -13.07 -4.34
CA ARG A 136 11.69 -13.79 -4.85
C ARG A 136 12.23 -14.78 -3.82
N THR A 137 12.35 -14.36 -2.57
CA THR A 137 12.86 -15.21 -1.48
C THR A 137 11.96 -16.41 -1.24
N ALA A 138 10.65 -16.20 -1.15
CA ALA A 138 9.72 -17.31 -0.92
C ALA A 138 9.68 -18.29 -2.11
N LEU A 139 9.70 -17.78 -3.34
CA LEU A 139 9.68 -18.64 -4.53
C LEU A 139 10.95 -19.49 -4.70
N SER A 140 12.09 -19.03 -4.18
CA SER A 140 13.33 -19.83 -4.17
C SER A 140 13.28 -21.06 -3.25
N GLU A 141 12.27 -21.16 -2.38
CA GLU A 141 12.03 -22.32 -1.51
C GLU A 141 11.27 -23.46 -2.23
N PHE A 142 10.68 -23.19 -3.41
CA PHE A 142 9.83 -24.12 -4.17
C PHE A 142 10.42 -24.47 -5.53
N THR A 143 10.19 -25.72 -6.00
CA THR A 143 10.50 -26.11 -7.38
C THR A 143 9.42 -25.63 -8.34
N LEU A 144 9.74 -25.52 -9.64
CA LEU A 144 8.76 -25.15 -10.66
C LEU A 144 7.57 -26.12 -10.69
N GLN A 145 7.81 -27.41 -10.50
CA GLN A 145 6.76 -28.44 -10.45
C GLN A 145 5.80 -28.21 -9.27
N GLN A 146 6.32 -27.84 -8.09
CA GLN A 146 5.51 -27.49 -6.93
C GLN A 146 4.66 -26.26 -7.19
N LEU A 147 5.23 -25.20 -7.77
CA LEU A 147 4.50 -23.97 -8.10
C LEU A 147 3.37 -24.17 -9.12
N ASN A 148 3.49 -25.15 -10.00
CA ASN A 148 2.46 -25.51 -10.97
C ASN A 148 1.43 -26.54 -10.44
N SER A 149 1.52 -26.91 -9.17
CA SER A 149 0.64 -27.87 -8.49
C SER A 149 -0.17 -27.21 -7.38
N THR A 150 -0.79 -28.04 -6.52
CA THR A 150 -1.52 -27.59 -5.33
C THR A 150 -0.65 -26.85 -4.32
N ALA A 151 0.68 -27.03 -4.34
CA ALA A 151 1.62 -26.33 -3.48
C ALA A 151 1.74 -24.82 -3.80
N ARG A 152 1.09 -24.32 -4.87
CA ARG A 152 0.99 -22.89 -5.17
C ARG A 152 0.37 -22.10 -4.01
N HIS A 153 -0.66 -22.63 -3.37
CA HIS A 153 -1.27 -22.00 -2.19
C HIS A 153 -0.32 -21.95 -1.00
N ASP A 154 0.58 -22.93 -0.87
CA ASP A 154 1.62 -22.89 0.16
C ASP A 154 2.64 -21.79 -0.12
N ALA A 155 3.00 -21.59 -1.38
CA ALA A 155 3.85 -20.48 -1.81
C ALA A 155 3.20 -19.11 -1.55
N GLU A 156 1.91 -18.94 -1.90
CA GLU A 156 1.14 -17.71 -1.62
C GLU A 156 1.09 -17.42 -0.12
N ARG A 157 0.81 -18.44 0.70
CA ARG A 157 0.82 -18.32 2.16
C ARG A 157 2.21 -17.94 2.68
N ARG A 158 3.27 -18.57 2.17
CA ARG A 158 4.65 -18.30 2.57
C ARG A 158 5.05 -16.86 2.23
N ILE A 159 4.69 -16.39 1.03
CA ILE A 159 4.90 -15.00 0.60
C ILE A 159 4.17 -14.05 1.55
N LYS A 160 2.89 -14.33 1.84
CA LYS A 160 2.07 -13.52 2.74
C LYS A 160 2.73 -13.40 4.11
N GLU A 161 3.12 -14.50 4.73
CA GLU A 161 3.79 -14.53 6.04
C GLU A 161 5.07 -13.67 6.06
N GLN A 162 5.91 -13.81 5.04
CA GLN A 162 7.15 -13.05 4.93
C GLN A 162 6.91 -11.55 4.74
N ILE A 163 5.91 -11.16 3.96
CA ILE A 163 5.55 -9.76 3.76
C ILE A 163 4.93 -9.20 5.05
N GLU A 164 4.07 -9.96 5.71
CA GLU A 164 3.37 -9.55 6.93
C GLU A 164 4.36 -9.24 8.07
N MET A 165 5.40 -10.04 8.24
CA MET A 165 6.48 -9.77 9.21
C MET A 165 7.16 -8.42 8.99
N GLU A 166 7.29 -7.98 7.74
CA GLU A 166 7.92 -6.70 7.39
C GLU A 166 6.94 -5.52 7.47
N PHE A 167 5.67 -5.76 7.19
CA PHE A 167 4.65 -4.73 7.09
C PHE A 167 4.02 -4.37 8.43
N ALA A 168 3.79 -5.37 9.29
CA ALA A 168 3.13 -5.18 10.58
C ALA A 168 3.82 -4.12 11.46
N PRO A 169 5.17 -4.11 11.61
CA PRO A 169 5.85 -3.07 12.39
C PRO A 169 5.73 -1.67 11.80
N LYS A 170 5.36 -1.55 10.52
CA LYS A 170 5.24 -0.28 9.79
C LYS A 170 3.79 0.19 9.67
N GLY A 171 2.85 -0.49 10.34
CA GLY A 171 1.44 -0.12 10.31
C GLY A 171 0.71 -0.49 9.01
N LEU A 172 1.16 -1.53 8.31
CA LEU A 172 0.52 -2.08 7.12
C LEU A 172 0.03 -3.50 7.40
N ILE A 173 -1.12 -3.85 6.83
CA ILE A 173 -1.76 -5.17 6.96
C ILE A 173 -1.84 -5.80 5.57
N VAL A 174 -1.38 -7.04 5.43
CA VAL A 174 -1.51 -7.84 4.22
C VAL A 174 -2.80 -8.65 4.30
N GLU A 175 -3.76 -8.37 3.44
CA GLU A 175 -5.03 -9.10 3.40
C GLU A 175 -4.91 -10.37 2.55
N GLY A 176 -4.19 -10.28 1.43
CA GLY A 176 -4.01 -11.42 0.54
C GLY A 176 -2.80 -11.27 -0.38
N VAL A 177 -2.32 -12.41 -0.85
CA VAL A 177 -1.34 -12.53 -1.93
C VAL A 177 -1.89 -13.54 -2.92
N LEU A 178 -2.01 -13.14 -4.16
CA LEU A 178 -2.57 -13.92 -5.25
C LEU A 178 -1.54 -13.99 -6.39
N LEU A 179 -1.04 -15.15 -6.68
CA LEU A 179 -0.20 -15.39 -7.86
C LEU A 179 -1.12 -15.67 -9.05
N SER A 180 -1.07 -14.88 -10.10
CA SER A 180 -1.93 -15.06 -11.29
C SER A 180 -1.28 -15.95 -12.33
N GLU A 181 -0.02 -15.70 -12.65
CA GLU A 181 0.70 -16.47 -13.66
C GLU A 181 2.16 -16.69 -13.21
N ILE A 182 2.66 -17.90 -13.49
CA ILE A 182 4.06 -18.26 -13.32
C ILE A 182 4.52 -18.88 -14.64
N SER A 183 5.35 -18.16 -15.37
CA SER A 183 5.89 -18.60 -16.65
C SER A 183 7.39 -18.83 -16.57
N GLN A 184 7.88 -19.90 -17.23
CA GLN A 184 9.30 -20.15 -17.33
C GLN A 184 9.92 -19.24 -18.40
N ASN A 185 11.00 -18.58 -18.05
CA ASN A 185 11.78 -17.82 -19.02
C ASN A 185 12.60 -18.79 -19.88
N HIS A 186 12.17 -19.01 -21.11
CA HIS A 186 13.02 -19.68 -22.08
C HIS A 186 14.17 -18.76 -22.42
N THR A 187 15.34 -18.99 -21.83
CA THR A 187 16.58 -18.44 -22.35
C THR A 187 16.83 -19.09 -23.70
N VAL A 188 16.58 -18.37 -24.79
CA VAL A 188 17.04 -18.79 -26.11
C VAL A 188 18.57 -18.77 -26.03
N PRO A 189 19.26 -19.90 -26.17
CA PRO A 189 20.72 -19.89 -26.25
C PRO A 189 21.14 -19.09 -27.49
N GLN A 190 21.98 -18.09 -27.30
CA GLN A 190 22.65 -17.39 -28.41
C GLN A 190 23.70 -18.32 -29.03
#